data_9a13909e009ae2f094975eaad86226e1
#
_entry.id   9a13909e009ae2f094975eaad86226e1
#
_cell.length_a   1.000
_cell.length_b   1.000
_cell.length_c   1.000
_cell.angle_alpha   90.00
_cell.angle_beta   90.00
_cell.angle_gamma   90.00
#
_symmetry.space_group_name_H-M   'P 1'
#
loop_
_entity.id
_entity.type
_entity.pdbx_description
1 polymer ?
#
loop_
_entity_poly.entity_id
_entity_poly.type
_entity_poly.pdbx_seq_one_letter_code
_entity_poly.pdbx_strand_id
1 'polypeptide(L)'
;QVEHAAKITNDNKIVSEFSFMIGLPQESIEDMLKTVDFIKKLKKIGEYVMTQNVQLYRPYPGGELYNESVRLGFDAPRNIREWTTGKLLEIGGFVKPEYLPWLRNDNKKAMVIRYVTTLLFWDSGRKWESKVTFWWNWVRRAAYAILNGTFAIRRKLDFWALPVECQAVDIIR
;
A
#
# COMPACT_ATOMS: atom_id res chain seq x y z
N GLN A 1 21.12 2.65 -0.89
CA GLN A 1 21.08 2.81 -2.36
C GLN A 1 19.85 3.62 -2.79
N VAL A 2 18.62 3.23 -2.47
CA VAL A 2 17.37 3.90 -2.89
C VAL A 2 17.31 5.37 -2.45
N GLU A 3 17.62 5.68 -1.17
CA GLU A 3 17.68 7.07 -0.68
C GLU A 3 18.71 7.91 -1.42
N HIS A 4 19.84 7.33 -1.76
CA HIS A 4 20.90 8.02 -2.49
C HIS A 4 20.44 8.35 -3.91
N ALA A 5 19.82 7.39 -4.60
CA ALA A 5 19.24 7.62 -5.93
C ALA A 5 18.15 8.71 -5.88
N ALA A 6 17.26 8.67 -4.88
CA ALA A 6 16.22 9.68 -4.69
C ALA A 6 16.80 11.09 -4.49
N LYS A 7 17.90 11.22 -3.73
CA LYS A 7 18.58 12.51 -3.55
C LYS A 7 19.19 13.01 -4.85
N ILE A 8 19.95 12.15 -5.57
CA ILE A 8 20.57 12.53 -6.83
C ILE A 8 19.51 12.98 -7.84
N THR A 9 18.43 12.23 -8.01
CA THR A 9 17.36 12.60 -8.95
C THR A 9 16.68 13.90 -8.54
N ASN A 10 16.41 14.09 -7.24
CA ASN A 10 15.82 15.32 -6.74
C ASN A 10 16.73 16.54 -6.97
N ASP A 11 18.02 16.44 -6.67
CA ASP A 11 19.00 17.53 -6.83
C ASP A 11 19.17 17.94 -8.30
N ASN A 12 18.99 17.00 -9.22
CA ASN A 12 19.00 17.23 -10.67
C ASN A 12 17.61 17.57 -11.26
N LYS A 13 16.58 17.77 -10.42
CA LYS A 13 15.18 18.06 -10.83
C LYS A 13 14.59 16.99 -11.74
N ILE A 14 15.00 15.74 -11.57
CA ILE A 14 14.48 14.59 -12.28
C ILE A 14 13.38 13.96 -11.43
N VAL A 15 12.17 13.87 -11.98
CA VAL A 15 11.07 13.19 -11.31
C VAL A 15 11.40 11.70 -11.19
N SER A 16 11.48 11.22 -9.97
CA SER A 16 11.66 9.80 -9.66
C SER A 16 10.42 9.26 -8.96
N GLU A 17 9.91 8.14 -9.47
CA GLU A 17 8.72 7.49 -8.92
C GLU A 17 9.11 6.14 -8.30
N PHE A 18 8.77 5.96 -7.02
CA PHE A 18 9.07 4.76 -6.26
C PHE A 18 7.79 3.97 -6.01
N SER A 19 7.83 2.69 -6.35
CA SER A 19 6.75 1.73 -6.13
C SER A 19 7.11 0.82 -4.96
N PHE A 20 6.12 0.49 -4.13
CA PHE A 20 6.28 -0.37 -2.96
C PHE A 20 5.24 -1.48 -2.96
N MET A 21 5.60 -2.59 -2.34
CA MET A 21 4.75 -3.75 -2.20
C MET A 21 4.77 -4.23 -0.76
N ILE A 22 3.62 -4.69 -0.26
CA ILE A 22 3.46 -5.31 1.07
C ILE A 22 2.60 -6.56 0.96
N GLY A 23 2.50 -7.31 2.04
CA GLY A 23 1.68 -8.52 2.11
C GLY A 23 2.34 -9.72 1.45
N LEU A 24 3.67 -9.76 1.40
CA LEU A 24 4.41 -10.92 0.92
C LEU A 24 4.21 -12.12 1.87
N PRO A 25 4.36 -13.36 1.35
CA PRO A 25 4.52 -14.53 2.21
C PRO A 25 5.60 -14.28 3.27
N GLN A 26 5.34 -14.65 4.51
CA GLN A 26 6.26 -14.51 5.65
C GLN A 26 6.61 -13.06 6.08
N GLU A 27 6.17 -12.01 5.36
CA GLU A 27 6.39 -10.64 5.78
C GLU A 27 5.74 -10.38 7.15
N SER A 28 6.48 -9.80 8.07
CA SER A 28 5.97 -9.43 9.39
C SER A 28 5.22 -8.09 9.35
N ILE A 29 4.35 -7.85 10.34
CA ILE A 29 3.72 -6.53 10.53
C ILE A 29 4.78 -5.45 10.71
N GLU A 30 5.86 -5.76 11.44
CA GLU A 30 6.96 -4.82 11.68
C GLU A 30 7.63 -4.41 10.35
N ASP A 31 7.86 -5.33 9.43
CA ASP A 31 8.47 -5.02 8.13
C ASP A 31 7.56 -4.16 7.26
N MET A 32 6.24 -4.43 7.28
CA MET A 32 5.27 -3.54 6.64
C MET A 32 5.31 -2.12 7.21
N LEU A 33 5.42 -1.98 8.53
CA LEU A 33 5.52 -0.68 9.17
C LEU A 33 6.84 0.04 8.87
N LYS A 34 7.96 -0.69 8.75
CA LYS A 34 9.24 -0.15 8.26
C LYS A 34 9.12 0.36 6.83
N THR A 35 8.39 -0.35 5.97
CA THR A 35 8.09 0.11 4.60
C THR A 35 7.35 1.44 4.61
N VAL A 36 6.34 1.61 5.47
CA VAL A 36 5.62 2.88 5.64
C VAL A 36 6.56 4.01 6.09
N ASP A 37 7.41 3.74 7.08
CA ASP A 37 8.38 4.72 7.57
C ASP A 37 9.37 5.13 6.47
N PHE A 38 9.81 4.16 5.66
CA PHE A 38 10.70 4.40 4.54
C PHE A 38 10.04 5.27 3.45
N ILE A 39 8.78 5.00 3.09
CA ILE A 39 8.00 5.83 2.18
C ILE A 39 7.92 7.27 2.70
N LYS A 40 7.56 7.46 3.97
CA LYS A 40 7.50 8.78 4.59
C LYS A 40 8.85 9.49 4.58
N LYS A 41 9.95 8.75 4.74
CA LYS A 41 11.32 9.28 4.69
C LYS A 41 11.67 9.73 3.27
N LEU A 42 11.37 8.93 2.26
CA LEU A 42 11.63 9.29 0.86
C LEU A 42 10.88 10.56 0.45
N LYS A 43 9.62 10.70 0.81
CA LYS A 43 8.82 11.90 0.51
C LYS A 43 9.38 13.20 1.09
N LYS A 44 10.19 13.12 2.14
CA LYS A 44 10.85 14.28 2.74
C LYS A 44 12.11 14.74 1.99
N ILE A 45 12.60 13.94 1.04
CA ILE A 45 13.83 14.28 0.30
C ILE A 45 13.59 15.49 -0.60
N GLY A 46 12.46 15.57 -1.29
CA GLY A 46 12.16 16.71 -2.12
C GLY A 46 10.91 16.54 -3.00
N GLU A 47 10.60 17.58 -3.75
CA GLU A 47 9.39 17.65 -4.57
C GLU A 47 9.43 16.77 -5.82
N TYR A 48 10.63 16.41 -6.28
CA TYR A 48 10.81 15.52 -7.44
C TYR A 48 10.78 14.04 -7.06
N VAL A 49 10.64 13.70 -5.76
CA VAL A 49 10.50 12.33 -5.28
C VAL A 49 9.01 12.01 -5.11
N MET A 50 8.53 11.08 -5.91
CA MET A 50 7.15 10.62 -5.89
C MET A 50 7.08 9.16 -5.43
N THR A 51 6.01 8.82 -4.74
CA THR A 51 5.72 7.43 -4.38
C THR A 51 4.35 7.06 -4.89
N GLN A 52 4.24 5.89 -5.49
CA GLN A 52 2.94 5.29 -5.81
C GLN A 52 2.27 4.77 -4.54
N ASN A 53 0.98 4.46 -4.67
CA ASN A 53 0.28 3.69 -3.65
C ASN A 53 0.98 2.36 -3.44
N VAL A 54 1.05 1.93 -2.18
CA VAL A 54 1.55 0.60 -1.85
C VAL A 54 0.62 -0.44 -2.49
N GLN A 55 1.24 -1.38 -3.18
CA GLN A 55 0.53 -2.49 -3.80
C GLN A 55 0.57 -3.72 -2.89
N LEU A 56 -0.54 -4.43 -2.83
CA LEU A 56 -0.57 -5.74 -2.20
C LEU A 56 0.08 -6.77 -3.13
N TYR A 57 0.96 -7.58 -2.59
CA TYR A 57 1.64 -8.63 -3.35
C TYR A 57 0.63 -9.55 -4.04
N ARG A 58 0.88 -9.81 -5.32
CA ARG A 58 0.12 -10.75 -6.14
C ARG A 58 1.05 -11.85 -6.63
N PRO A 59 0.73 -13.12 -6.37
CA PRO A 59 1.55 -14.22 -6.87
C PRO A 59 1.40 -14.35 -8.38
N TYR A 60 2.42 -13.95 -9.12
CA TYR A 60 2.53 -14.24 -10.55
C TYR A 60 3.48 -15.41 -10.77
N PRO A 61 3.25 -16.26 -11.80
CA PRO A 61 4.11 -17.40 -12.09
C PRO A 61 5.57 -17.02 -12.25
N GLY A 62 6.44 -17.79 -11.61
CA GLY A 62 7.90 -17.63 -11.67
C GLY A 62 8.51 -17.18 -10.34
N GLY A 63 9.67 -17.73 -10.04
CA GLY A 63 10.45 -17.39 -8.86
C GLY A 63 9.98 -18.04 -7.55
N GLU A 64 10.79 -17.83 -6.52
CA GLU A 64 10.62 -18.47 -5.21
C GLU A 64 9.36 -18.00 -4.47
N LEU A 65 9.05 -16.70 -4.53
CA LEU A 65 7.85 -16.14 -3.87
C LEU A 65 6.55 -16.74 -4.41
N TYR A 66 6.47 -17.02 -5.70
CA TYR A 66 5.32 -17.72 -6.27
C TYR A 66 5.22 -19.16 -5.75
N ASN A 67 6.32 -19.88 -5.78
CA ASN A 67 6.37 -21.25 -5.29
C ASN A 67 6.00 -21.33 -3.80
N GLU A 68 6.47 -20.36 -3.01
CA GLU A 68 6.10 -20.22 -1.60
C GLU A 68 4.60 -19.95 -1.43
N SER A 69 4.05 -19.07 -2.24
CA SER A 69 2.61 -18.78 -2.22
C SER A 69 1.76 -20.01 -2.49
N VAL A 70 2.18 -20.84 -3.46
CA VAL A 70 1.51 -22.11 -3.79
C VAL A 70 1.63 -23.10 -2.62
N ARG A 71 2.81 -23.19 -2.01
CA ARG A 71 3.00 -24.04 -0.80
C ARG A 71 2.11 -23.62 0.37
N LEU A 72 1.83 -22.31 0.48
CA LEU A 72 0.93 -21.74 1.49
C LEU A 72 -0.55 -21.86 1.13
N GLY A 73 -0.87 -22.53 0.02
CA GLY A 73 -2.24 -22.84 -0.39
C GLY A 73 -2.85 -21.80 -1.34
N PHE A 74 -2.03 -21.02 -2.04
CA PHE A 74 -2.53 -20.17 -3.12
C PHE A 74 -3.06 -21.04 -4.27
N ASP A 75 -4.36 -20.91 -4.56
CA ASP A 75 -5.00 -21.57 -5.67
C ASP A 75 -4.66 -20.83 -6.98
N ALA A 76 -3.57 -21.29 -7.58
CA ALA A 76 -3.03 -20.66 -8.77
C ALA A 76 -3.93 -20.92 -9.99
N PRO A 77 -4.26 -19.88 -10.78
CA PRO A 77 -4.98 -20.04 -12.02
C PRO A 77 -4.23 -20.99 -12.98
N ARG A 78 -4.96 -21.91 -13.62
CA ARG A 78 -4.38 -22.99 -14.42
C ARG A 78 -4.15 -22.63 -15.88
N ASN A 79 -4.79 -21.57 -16.35
CA ASN A 79 -4.74 -21.12 -17.75
C ASN A 79 -4.89 -19.60 -17.84
N ILE A 80 -4.55 -19.05 -19.00
CA ILE A 80 -4.60 -17.60 -19.24
C ILE A 80 -5.97 -16.98 -18.98
N ARG A 81 -7.05 -17.70 -19.30
CA ARG A 81 -8.41 -17.21 -19.08
C ARG A 81 -8.70 -17.02 -17.60
N GLU A 82 -8.29 -17.95 -16.75
CA GLU A 82 -8.43 -17.84 -15.29
C GLU A 82 -7.63 -16.66 -14.75
N TRP A 83 -6.44 -16.40 -15.31
CA TRP A 83 -5.64 -15.21 -14.97
C TRP A 83 -6.35 -13.90 -15.34
N THR A 84 -7.11 -13.87 -16.43
CA THR A 84 -7.79 -12.66 -16.92
C THR A 84 -9.18 -12.45 -16.31
N THR A 85 -9.80 -13.49 -15.75
CA THR A 85 -11.15 -13.43 -15.16
C THR A 85 -11.14 -13.63 -13.64
N GLY A 86 -10.00 -13.96 -13.06
CA GLY A 86 -9.87 -14.32 -11.66
C GLY A 86 -10.00 -13.14 -10.70
N LYS A 87 -10.34 -13.47 -9.45
CA LYS A 87 -10.48 -12.53 -8.32
C LYS A 87 -9.24 -11.66 -8.06
N LEU A 88 -8.07 -12.11 -8.54
CA LEU A 88 -6.80 -11.37 -8.43
C LEU A 88 -6.72 -10.14 -9.34
N LEU A 89 -7.59 -10.06 -10.35
CA LEU A 89 -7.60 -8.99 -11.35
C LEU A 89 -8.82 -8.08 -11.22
N GLU A 90 -9.56 -8.13 -10.12
CA GLU A 90 -10.64 -7.18 -9.88
C GLU A 90 -10.13 -5.75 -10.13
N ILE A 91 -10.74 -5.13 -11.13
CA ILE A 91 -10.44 -3.79 -11.61
C ILE A 91 -10.58 -2.81 -10.44
N GLY A 92 -9.50 -2.12 -10.12
CA GLY A 92 -9.44 -1.19 -8.99
C GLY A 92 -8.22 -1.40 -8.10
N GLY A 93 -7.45 -2.44 -8.35
CA GLY A 93 -6.07 -2.54 -7.87
C GLY A 93 -5.86 -3.09 -6.47
N PHE A 94 -6.87 -3.35 -5.68
CA PHE A 94 -6.68 -3.91 -4.35
C PHE A 94 -7.12 -5.38 -4.33
N VAL A 95 -6.13 -6.28 -4.30
CA VAL A 95 -6.38 -7.67 -3.93
C VAL A 95 -6.93 -7.66 -2.51
N LYS A 96 -8.08 -8.27 -2.31
CA LYS A 96 -8.60 -8.43 -0.95
C LYS A 96 -7.69 -9.38 -0.19
N PRO A 97 -7.22 -9.01 1.03
CA PRO A 97 -6.31 -9.85 1.80
C PRO A 97 -6.82 -11.27 1.99
N GLU A 98 -8.14 -11.46 2.06
CA GLU A 98 -8.77 -12.78 2.19
C GLU A 98 -8.53 -13.74 1.02
N TYR A 99 -8.09 -13.25 -0.13
CA TYR A 99 -7.73 -14.09 -1.28
C TYR A 99 -6.31 -14.66 -1.17
N LEU A 100 -5.53 -14.15 -0.22
CA LEU A 100 -4.17 -14.59 0.02
C LEU A 100 -4.15 -15.54 1.24
N PRO A 101 -3.85 -16.84 1.05
CA PRO A 101 -3.97 -17.84 2.12
C PRO A 101 -3.18 -17.49 3.39
N TRP A 102 -2.01 -16.90 3.23
CA TRP A 102 -1.15 -16.50 4.35
C TRP A 102 -1.66 -15.28 5.13
N LEU A 103 -2.68 -14.58 4.61
CA LEU A 103 -3.34 -13.48 5.30
C LEU A 103 -4.73 -13.85 5.84
N ARG A 104 -5.33 -14.93 5.29
CA ARG A 104 -6.69 -15.37 5.65
C ARG A 104 -6.87 -15.65 7.14
N ASN A 105 -5.86 -16.22 7.76
CA ASN A 105 -5.90 -16.65 9.18
C ASN A 105 -5.25 -15.61 10.11
N ASP A 106 -4.78 -14.48 9.59
CA ASP A 106 -4.17 -13.41 10.37
C ASP A 106 -4.97 -12.12 10.23
N ASN A 107 -6.07 -12.05 10.99
CA ASN A 107 -6.95 -10.88 10.99
C ASN A 107 -6.20 -9.59 11.34
N LYS A 108 -5.22 -9.65 12.25
CA LYS A 108 -4.43 -8.47 12.62
C LYS A 108 -3.62 -7.96 11.44
N LYS A 109 -2.91 -8.86 10.76
CA LYS A 109 -2.12 -8.53 9.55
C LYS A 109 -3.01 -7.98 8.43
N ALA A 110 -4.16 -8.60 8.19
CA ALA A 110 -5.13 -8.11 7.20
C ALA A 110 -5.63 -6.69 7.52
N MET A 111 -5.90 -6.38 8.80
CA MET A 111 -6.29 -5.04 9.24
C MET A 111 -5.16 -4.02 9.09
N VAL A 112 -3.91 -4.39 9.42
CA VAL A 112 -2.73 -3.52 9.18
C VAL A 112 -2.59 -3.20 7.71
N ILE A 113 -2.69 -4.19 6.83
CA ILE A 113 -2.61 -4.00 5.37
C ILE A 113 -3.70 -3.04 4.91
N ARG A 114 -4.95 -3.27 5.30
CA ARG A 114 -6.06 -2.38 4.96
C ARG A 114 -5.78 -0.95 5.41
N TYR A 115 -5.32 -0.78 6.65
CA TYR A 115 -5.00 0.53 7.20
C TYR A 115 -3.88 1.23 6.42
N VAL A 116 -2.78 0.54 6.19
CA VAL A 116 -1.60 1.07 5.48
C VAL A 116 -1.95 1.45 4.04
N THR A 117 -2.68 0.60 3.33
CA THR A 117 -3.10 0.88 1.95
C THR A 117 -4.03 2.09 1.87
N THR A 118 -4.98 2.22 2.81
CA THR A 118 -5.86 3.39 2.89
C THR A 118 -5.07 4.66 3.22
N LEU A 119 -4.21 4.62 4.25
CA LEU A 119 -3.37 5.76 4.64
C LEU A 119 -2.52 6.27 3.48
N LEU A 120 -1.83 5.38 2.78
CA LEU A 120 -0.93 5.75 1.70
C LEU A 120 -1.66 6.16 0.42
N PHE A 121 -2.87 5.66 0.19
CA PHE A 121 -3.74 6.15 -0.87
C PHE A 121 -4.04 7.64 -0.69
N TRP A 122 -4.44 8.06 0.49
CA TRP A 122 -4.75 9.47 0.79
C TRP A 122 -3.49 10.35 0.84
N ASP A 123 -2.32 9.74 1.07
CA ASP A 123 -1.02 10.44 1.05
C ASP A 123 -0.44 10.60 -0.37
N SER A 124 -0.86 9.78 -1.33
CA SER A 124 -0.25 9.69 -2.68
C SER A 124 -0.60 10.84 -3.62
N GLY A 125 -1.14 11.95 -3.13
CA GLY A 125 -1.52 13.08 -3.94
C GLY A 125 -0.42 13.58 -4.86
N ARG A 126 -0.60 13.38 -6.16
CA ARG A 126 0.27 13.95 -7.17
C ARG A 126 0.14 15.48 -7.14
N LYS A 127 1.23 16.17 -6.84
CA LYS A 127 1.28 17.65 -6.94
C LYS A 127 0.94 18.16 -8.36
N TRP A 128 1.01 17.28 -9.35
CA TRP A 128 0.81 17.59 -10.79
C TRP A 128 -0.63 17.45 -11.26
N GLU A 129 -1.55 16.92 -10.48
CA GLU A 129 -2.97 16.92 -10.83
C GLU A 129 -3.57 18.29 -10.54
N SER A 130 -3.16 19.29 -11.31
CA SER A 130 -3.55 20.70 -11.19
C SER A 130 -5.05 20.97 -11.48
N LYS A 131 -5.82 19.95 -11.82
CA LYS A 131 -7.26 20.04 -12.12
C LYS A 131 -8.16 19.56 -10.98
N VAL A 132 -7.57 19.09 -9.87
CA VAL A 132 -8.38 18.72 -8.71
C VAL A 132 -8.85 19.99 -8.02
N THR A 133 -10.15 20.12 -7.84
CA THR A 133 -10.74 21.30 -7.20
C THR A 133 -10.14 21.53 -5.82
N PHE A 134 -10.04 22.81 -5.40
CA PHE A 134 -9.56 23.23 -4.07
C PHE A 134 -10.21 22.42 -2.92
N TRP A 135 -11.51 22.12 -3.01
CA TRP A 135 -12.28 21.29 -2.07
C TRP A 135 -11.72 19.89 -1.92
N TRP A 136 -11.40 19.21 -3.01
CA TRP A 136 -10.89 17.85 -2.98
C TRP A 136 -9.51 17.77 -2.33
N ASN A 137 -8.66 18.75 -2.58
CA ASN A 137 -7.37 18.84 -1.92
C ASN A 137 -7.50 19.02 -0.40
N TRP A 138 -8.48 19.80 0.06
CA TRP A 138 -8.74 19.98 1.48
C TRP A 138 -9.25 18.68 2.11
N VAL A 139 -10.25 18.02 1.50
CA VAL A 139 -10.79 16.72 1.95
C VAL A 139 -9.68 15.69 2.06
N ARG A 140 -8.83 15.59 1.04
CA ARG A 140 -7.71 14.67 1.03
C ARG A 140 -6.72 14.94 2.17
N ARG A 141 -6.36 16.21 2.39
CA ARG A 141 -5.45 16.61 3.49
C ARG A 141 -6.05 16.30 4.85
N ALA A 142 -7.33 16.53 5.04
CA ALA A 142 -8.04 16.22 6.27
C ALA A 142 -8.10 14.71 6.52
N ALA A 143 -8.48 13.91 5.52
CA ALA A 143 -8.49 12.45 5.60
C ALA A 143 -7.11 11.89 5.94
N TYR A 144 -6.06 12.37 5.27
CA TYR A 144 -4.69 11.96 5.57
C TYR A 144 -4.27 12.34 7.00
N ALA A 145 -4.59 13.55 7.46
CA ALA A 145 -4.23 14.00 8.80
C ALA A 145 -4.88 13.12 9.89
N ILE A 146 -6.17 12.79 9.73
CA ILE A 146 -6.89 11.89 10.63
C ILE A 146 -6.23 10.50 10.63
N LEU A 147 -6.05 9.91 9.46
CA LEU A 147 -5.46 8.58 9.33
C LEU A 147 -4.02 8.53 9.86
N ASN A 148 -3.22 9.55 9.61
CA ASN A 148 -1.84 9.58 10.11
C ASN A 148 -1.76 9.78 11.62
N GLY A 149 -2.66 10.57 12.21
CA GLY A 149 -2.77 10.74 13.66
C GLY A 149 -3.19 9.45 14.36
N THR A 150 -4.25 8.81 13.87
CA THR A 150 -4.71 7.53 14.43
C THR A 150 -3.72 6.39 14.16
N PHE A 151 -2.99 6.41 13.05
CA PHE A 151 -1.91 5.44 12.77
C PHE A 151 -0.84 5.43 13.86
N ALA A 152 -0.38 6.60 14.28
CA ALA A 152 0.62 6.70 15.34
C ALA A 152 0.13 6.11 16.67
N ILE A 153 -1.15 6.37 17.02
CA ILE A 153 -1.78 5.84 18.24
C ILE A 153 -1.94 4.32 18.14
N ARG A 154 -2.47 3.82 17.02
CA ARG A 154 -2.67 2.38 16.78
C ARG A 154 -1.36 1.60 16.84
N ARG A 155 -0.31 2.15 16.23
CA ARG A 155 1.03 1.56 16.25
C ARG A 155 1.59 1.49 17.67
N LYS A 156 1.42 2.55 18.46
CA LYS A 156 1.87 2.60 19.86
C LYS A 156 1.14 1.61 20.76
N LEU A 157 -0.17 1.44 20.54
CA LEU A 157 -1.03 0.55 21.33
C LEU A 157 -1.08 -0.88 20.76
N ASP A 158 -0.49 -1.12 19.61
CA ASP A 158 -0.59 -2.35 18.82
C ASP A 158 -2.05 -2.81 18.60
N PHE A 159 -2.98 -1.83 18.48
CA PHE A 159 -4.41 -2.05 18.34
C PHE A 159 -4.88 -1.78 16.91
N TRP A 160 -5.15 -2.82 16.16
CA TRP A 160 -5.51 -2.76 14.74
C TRP A 160 -6.95 -3.19 14.44
N ALA A 161 -7.68 -3.66 15.46
CA ALA A 161 -9.08 -4.02 15.29
C ALA A 161 -9.96 -2.80 15.03
N LEU A 162 -11.07 -3.00 14.31
CA LEU A 162 -12.11 -1.99 14.05
C LEU A 162 -11.55 -0.65 13.50
N PRO A 163 -10.94 -0.63 12.32
CA PRO A 163 -10.41 0.60 11.73
C PRO A 163 -11.56 1.47 11.18
N VAL A 164 -12.39 2.02 12.06
CA VAL A 164 -13.57 2.83 11.72
C VAL A 164 -13.24 4.08 10.92
N GLU A 165 -12.05 4.66 11.14
CA GLU A 165 -11.56 5.79 10.39
C GLU A 165 -11.27 5.43 8.92
N CYS A 166 -10.83 4.20 8.63
CA CYS A 166 -10.69 3.72 7.26
C CYS A 166 -12.05 3.60 6.59
N GLN A 167 -13.04 3.08 7.30
CA GLN A 167 -14.41 2.98 6.78
C GLN A 167 -14.99 4.37 6.49
N ALA A 168 -14.78 5.32 7.39
CA ALA A 168 -15.26 6.69 7.22
C ALA A 168 -14.65 7.37 5.98
N VAL A 169 -13.35 7.20 5.73
CA VAL A 169 -12.71 7.81 4.56
C VAL A 169 -12.97 7.04 3.26
N ASP A 170 -13.25 5.73 3.33
CA ASP A 170 -13.63 4.93 2.17
C ASP A 170 -15.02 5.34 1.61
N ILE A 171 -15.92 5.89 2.43
CA ILE A 171 -17.21 6.43 2.00
C ILE A 171 -17.03 7.69 1.14
N ILE A 172 -15.97 8.46 1.36
CA ILE A 172 -15.68 9.71 0.65
C ILE A 172 -14.95 9.44 -0.68
N ARG A 173 -14.43 8.23 -0.87
CA ARG A 173 -13.68 7.79 -2.04
C ARG A 173 -14.60 7.39 -3.20
#